data_f72f2cb63eb6ff030f4259815370eb41
#
_entry.id   f72f2cb63eb6ff030f4259815370eb41
#
_cell.length_a   1.000
_cell.length_b   1.000
_cell.length_c   1.000
_cell.angle_alpha   90.00
_cell.angle_beta   90.00
_cell.angle_gamma   90.00
#
_symmetry.space_group_name_H-M   'P 1'
#
loop_
_entity.id
_entity.type
_entity.pdbx_description
1 polymer ?
#
loop_
_entity_poly.entity_id
_entity_poly.type
_entity_poly.pdbx_seq_one_letter_code
_entity_poly.pdbx_strand_id
1 'polypeptide(L)'
;MSRGLGDVYKRQVYEGVLPAADGPGIRYVLTLNTLANATDTTYTLDVTYLDAEGKGKDKTFTSKGKPVKVEKTVKDKKKTAIKLNPSDGSEPVYFVIANDTTLTLADDSLEVSESDLNYNIIRVK
;
A
#
# COMPACT_ATOMS: atom_id res chain seq x y z
N MET A 1 -12.14 5.44 -28.25
CA MET A 1 -12.47 5.48 -27.61
C MET A 1 -12.18 6.24 -26.70
N SER A 2 -12.74 6.58 -26.23
CA SER A 2 -12.46 7.38 -25.41
C SER A 2 -11.71 6.96 -24.56
N ARG A 3 -11.06 7.39 -24.22
CA ARG A 3 -10.40 7.16 -23.43
C ARG A 3 -10.32 8.21 -22.63
N GLY A 4 -10.05 9.07 -22.54
CA GLY A 4 -10.01 10.16 -21.78
C GLY A 4 -9.68 9.96 -20.39
N LEU A 5 -10.47 10.54 -19.55
CA LEU A 5 -10.25 10.44 -18.14
C LEU A 5 -10.24 9.03 -17.68
N GLY A 6 -9.36 8.69 -16.84
CA GLY A 6 -9.33 7.36 -16.27
C GLY A 6 -8.60 6.32 -17.08
N ASP A 7 -8.08 6.71 -18.24
CA ASP A 7 -7.29 5.77 -19.00
C ASP A 7 -6.02 5.44 -18.23
N VAL A 8 -5.84 4.18 -17.93
CA VAL A 8 -4.70 3.72 -17.15
C VAL A 8 -3.62 3.24 -18.11
N TYR A 9 -2.48 3.94 -18.11
CA TYR A 9 -1.32 3.57 -18.89
C TYR A 9 -0.62 2.36 -18.26
N LYS A 10 -0.51 2.32 -16.94
CA LYS A 10 0.19 1.25 -16.24
C LYS A 10 -0.53 0.98 -14.92
N ARG A 11 -0.74 -0.29 -14.63
CA ARG A 11 -1.32 -0.70 -13.36
C ARG A 11 -0.41 -1.69 -12.68
N GLN A 12 -0.09 -1.46 -11.40
CA GLN A 12 0.68 -2.36 -10.60
C GLN A 12 -0.12 -2.73 -9.36
N VAL A 13 -0.22 -4.01 -9.06
CA VAL A 13 -0.98 -4.49 -7.91
C VAL A 13 -0.04 -5.22 -6.96
N TYR A 14 -0.04 -4.81 -5.70
CA TYR A 14 0.72 -5.44 -4.64
C TYR A 14 -0.24 -6.05 -3.64
N GLU A 15 0.03 -7.25 -3.19
CA GLU A 15 -0.84 -7.94 -2.25
C GLU A 15 -0.04 -8.68 -1.19
N GLY A 16 -0.56 -8.71 0.03
CA GLY A 16 0.03 -9.47 1.11
C GLY A 16 -0.89 -9.52 2.31
N VAL A 17 -0.69 -10.51 3.15
CA VAL A 17 -1.43 -10.64 4.41
C VAL A 17 -0.46 -10.30 5.53
N LEU A 18 -0.77 -9.23 6.26
CA LEU A 18 0.05 -8.74 7.35
C LEU A 18 -0.52 -9.21 8.69
N PRO A 19 0.32 -9.26 9.74
CA PRO A 19 -0.17 -9.72 11.03
C PRO A 19 -1.21 -8.79 11.64
N ALA A 20 -2.19 -9.37 12.33
CA ALA A 20 -3.19 -8.64 13.07
C ALA A 20 -3.08 -8.99 14.54
N ALA A 21 -3.42 -8.04 15.40
CA ALA A 21 -3.35 -8.27 16.84
C ALA A 21 -4.38 -9.32 17.28
N ASP A 22 -5.57 -9.28 16.71
CA ASP A 22 -6.68 -10.12 17.15
C ASP A 22 -7.31 -10.89 16.02
N GLY A 23 -6.57 -11.55 15.21
CA GLY A 23 -7.17 -12.32 14.13
C GLY A 23 -6.14 -12.96 13.24
N PRO A 24 -6.60 -13.66 12.19
CA PRO A 24 -5.69 -14.38 11.30
C PRO A 24 -4.83 -13.49 10.44
N GLY A 25 -5.19 -12.22 10.30
CA GLY A 25 -4.37 -11.31 9.52
C GLY A 25 -5.17 -10.18 8.89
N ILE A 26 -4.47 -9.30 8.22
CA ILE A 26 -5.05 -8.19 7.49
C ILE A 26 -4.50 -8.27 6.07
N ARG A 27 -5.39 -8.43 5.09
CA ARG A 27 -4.95 -8.47 3.70
C ARG A 27 -4.88 -7.05 3.15
N TYR A 28 -3.74 -6.70 2.61
CA TYR A 28 -3.55 -5.42 1.94
C TYR A 28 -3.46 -5.67 0.44
N VAL A 29 -4.26 -4.94 -0.33
CA VAL A 29 -4.16 -4.94 -1.79
C VAL A 29 -3.98 -3.49 -2.22
N LEU A 30 -2.80 -3.16 -2.69
CA LEU A 30 -2.47 -1.83 -3.15
C LEU A 30 -2.41 -1.82 -4.66
N THR A 31 -3.24 -1.00 -5.30
CA THR A 31 -3.24 -0.83 -6.74
C THR A 31 -2.71 0.57 -7.06
N LEU A 32 -1.66 0.63 -7.86
CA LEU A 32 -1.10 1.89 -8.34
C LEU A 32 -1.45 2.02 -9.82
N ASN A 33 -2.16 3.09 -10.16
CA ASN A 33 -2.57 3.36 -11.53
C ASN A 33 -1.86 4.61 -12.04
N THR A 34 -1.06 4.46 -13.09
CA THR A 34 -0.42 5.59 -13.76
C THR A 34 -1.29 5.93 -14.97
N LEU A 35 -1.72 7.17 -15.05
CA LEU A 35 -2.62 7.59 -16.11
C LEU A 35 -1.88 7.76 -17.45
N ALA A 36 -2.64 7.81 -18.53
CA ALA A 36 -2.06 7.85 -19.88
C ALA A 36 -1.12 9.03 -20.13
N ASN A 37 -1.32 10.13 -19.43
CA ASN A 37 -0.42 11.27 -19.58
C ASN A 37 0.89 11.09 -18.80
N ALA A 38 1.01 10.00 -18.05
CA ALA A 38 2.19 9.64 -17.27
C ALA A 38 2.60 10.68 -16.21
N THR A 39 1.78 11.70 -15.98
CA THR A 39 2.10 12.72 -14.98
C THR A 39 1.35 12.50 -13.68
N ASP A 40 0.28 11.70 -13.70
CA ASP A 40 -0.50 11.44 -12.52
C ASP A 40 -0.52 9.96 -12.20
N THR A 41 -0.32 9.65 -10.95
CA THR A 41 -0.47 8.29 -10.45
C THR A 41 -1.47 8.36 -9.30
N THR A 42 -2.41 7.44 -9.28
CA THR A 42 -3.36 7.32 -8.17
C THR A 42 -3.24 5.95 -7.55
N TYR A 43 -3.74 5.81 -6.33
CA TYR A 43 -3.72 4.51 -5.69
C TYR A 43 -5.11 4.16 -5.17
N THR A 44 -5.35 2.87 -5.05
CA THR A 44 -6.47 2.32 -4.30
C THR A 44 -5.88 1.31 -3.33
N LEU A 45 -6.18 1.46 -2.06
CA LEU A 45 -5.71 0.52 -1.05
C LEU A 45 -6.91 -0.14 -0.41
N ASP A 46 -7.01 -1.45 -0.58
CA ASP A 46 -8.06 -2.24 0.07
C ASP A 46 -7.43 -2.96 1.26
N VAL A 47 -7.95 -2.71 2.43
CA VAL A 47 -7.49 -3.34 3.67
C VAL A 47 -8.63 -4.21 4.17
N THR A 48 -8.42 -5.51 4.14
CA THR A 48 -9.43 -6.50 4.55
C THR A 48 -9.03 -7.14 5.86
N TYR A 49 -9.83 -6.92 6.88
CA TYR A 49 -9.61 -7.52 8.20
C TYR A 49 -10.26 -8.89 8.18
N LEU A 50 -9.43 -9.92 8.18
CA LEU A 50 -9.90 -11.30 8.08
C LEU A 50 -10.60 -11.69 9.38
N ASP A 51 -11.79 -12.29 9.23
CA ASP A 51 -12.62 -12.72 10.37
C ASP A 51 -12.95 -11.58 11.35
N ALA A 52 -13.01 -10.35 10.87
CA ALA A 52 -13.25 -9.18 11.75
C ALA A 52 -14.57 -9.24 12.50
N GLU A 53 -15.59 -9.83 11.88
CA GLU A 53 -16.93 -9.91 12.48
C GLU A 53 -17.33 -11.36 12.75
N GLY A 54 -16.35 -12.24 12.92
CA GLY A 54 -16.57 -13.64 13.17
C GLY A 54 -15.93 -14.49 12.08
N LYS A 55 -15.83 -15.79 12.34
CA LYS A 55 -15.17 -16.70 11.42
C LYS A 55 -15.81 -16.64 10.03
N GLY A 56 -14.99 -16.37 9.04
CA GLY A 56 -15.44 -16.25 7.65
C GLY A 56 -16.09 -14.92 7.31
N LYS A 57 -16.12 -13.97 8.25
CA LYS A 57 -16.74 -12.67 8.03
C LYS A 57 -15.71 -11.58 7.99
N ASP A 58 -15.20 -11.30 6.82
CA ASP A 58 -14.16 -10.28 6.63
C ASP A 58 -14.78 -8.90 6.49
N LYS A 59 -13.99 -7.89 6.80
CA LYS A 59 -14.42 -6.51 6.63
C LYS A 59 -13.37 -5.75 5.84
N THR A 60 -13.77 -5.12 4.76
CA THR A 60 -12.87 -4.39 3.87
C THR A 60 -13.09 -2.88 3.94
N PHE A 61 -11.99 -2.15 4.04
CA PHE A 61 -12.00 -0.70 3.95
C PHE A 61 -11.18 -0.31 2.74
N THR A 62 -11.68 0.61 1.93
CA THR A 62 -11.01 1.07 0.73
C THR A 62 -10.62 2.52 0.90
N SER A 63 -9.37 2.86 0.63
CA SER A 63 -8.95 4.25 0.60
C SER A 63 -8.32 4.54 -0.76
N LYS A 64 -8.45 5.79 -1.19
CA LYS A 64 -7.96 6.23 -2.49
C LYS A 64 -7.27 7.57 -2.33
N GLY A 65 -6.37 7.87 -3.23
CA GLY A 65 -5.67 9.13 -3.21
C GLY A 65 -4.49 9.11 -4.16
N LYS A 66 -3.53 10.00 -3.91
CA LYS A 66 -2.32 10.09 -4.71
C LYS A 66 -1.12 9.64 -3.89
N PRO A 67 -0.29 8.76 -4.42
CA PRO A 67 0.93 8.36 -3.73
C PRO A 67 1.99 9.44 -3.88
N VAL A 68 2.80 9.62 -2.86
CA VAL A 68 3.90 10.56 -2.87
C VAL A 68 5.17 9.80 -2.52
N LYS A 69 6.21 9.96 -3.34
CA LYS A 69 7.48 9.32 -3.05
C LYS A 69 8.21 10.15 -2.01
N VAL A 70 8.65 9.50 -0.93
CA VAL A 70 9.41 10.17 0.13
C VAL A 70 10.70 9.42 0.36
N GLU A 71 11.75 10.18 0.74
CA GLU A 71 13.04 9.61 1.03
C GLU A 71 13.50 10.09 2.39
N LYS A 72 14.13 9.20 3.14
CA LYS A 72 14.62 9.54 4.46
C LYS A 72 15.84 8.70 4.80
N THR A 73 16.79 9.28 5.51
CA THR A 73 17.94 8.53 5.98
C THR A 73 17.64 8.01 7.37
N VAL A 74 17.71 6.69 7.52
CA VAL A 74 17.47 6.01 8.80
C VAL A 74 18.69 5.13 9.09
N LYS A 75 19.32 5.37 10.22
CA LYS A 75 20.51 4.60 10.63
C LYS A 75 21.58 4.57 9.53
N ASP A 76 21.87 5.75 8.97
CA ASP A 76 22.85 5.93 7.90
C ASP A 76 22.51 5.22 6.60
N LYS A 77 21.27 4.79 6.44
CA LYS A 77 20.82 4.19 5.19
C LYS A 77 19.69 5.02 4.60
N LYS A 78 19.80 5.31 3.33
CA LYS A 78 18.75 6.04 2.64
C LYS A 78 17.63 5.09 2.29
N LYS A 79 16.42 5.42 2.74
CA LYS A 79 15.23 4.63 2.45
C LYS A 79 14.30 5.43 1.57
N THR A 80 13.71 4.77 0.58
CA THR A 80 12.69 5.36 -0.27
C THR A 80 11.37 4.68 0.04
N ALA A 81 10.33 5.46 0.18
CA ALA A 81 9.02 4.93 0.50
C ALA A 81 7.93 5.63 -0.30
N ILE A 82 6.78 5.00 -0.33
CA ILE A 82 5.59 5.59 -0.93
C ILE A 82 4.67 5.97 0.22
N LYS A 83 4.33 7.26 0.28
CA LYS A 83 3.37 7.76 1.26
C LYS A 83 2.01 7.82 0.58
N LEU A 84 1.04 7.11 1.11
CA LEU A 84 -0.31 7.08 0.59
C LEU A 84 -1.14 8.07 1.40
N ASN A 85 -1.54 9.16 0.76
CA ASN A 85 -2.36 10.20 1.40
C ASN A 85 -3.81 9.98 1.02
N PRO A 86 -4.65 9.48 1.95
CA PRO A 86 -6.05 9.26 1.63
C PRO A 86 -6.77 10.57 1.34
N SER A 87 -7.61 10.57 0.32
CA SER A 87 -8.35 11.78 -0.05
C SER A 87 -9.42 12.16 0.97
N ASP A 88 -9.78 11.23 1.87
CA ASP A 88 -10.77 11.48 2.91
C ASP A 88 -10.17 12.09 4.18
N GLY A 89 -8.87 12.35 4.20
CA GLY A 89 -8.22 12.95 5.36
C GLY A 89 -7.77 11.97 6.43
N SER A 90 -7.89 10.67 6.16
CA SER A 90 -7.40 9.66 7.10
C SER A 90 -5.88 9.71 7.20
N GLU A 91 -5.33 9.04 8.19
CA GLU A 91 -3.89 9.03 8.37
C GLU A 91 -3.17 8.40 7.20
N PRO A 92 -2.04 8.96 6.77
CA PRO A 92 -1.27 8.40 5.68
C PRO A 92 -0.65 7.05 6.05
N VAL A 93 -0.45 6.22 5.03
CA VAL A 93 0.18 4.92 5.18
C VAL A 93 1.50 4.95 4.41
N TYR A 94 2.55 4.41 5.00
CA TYR A 94 3.87 4.40 4.40
C TYR A 94 4.29 2.99 4.04
N PHE A 95 4.81 2.81 2.83
CA PHE A 95 5.40 1.54 2.41
C PHE A 95 6.81 1.80 1.91
N VAL A 96 7.80 1.21 2.57
CA VAL A 96 9.19 1.30 2.13
C VAL A 96 9.38 0.39 0.92
N ILE A 97 10.06 0.89 -0.10
CA ILE A 97 10.36 0.12 -1.30
C ILE A 97 11.56 -0.78 -0.98
N ALA A 98 11.30 -2.06 -0.76
CA ALA A 98 12.36 -3.01 -0.46
C ALA A 98 13.09 -3.43 -1.74
N ASN A 99 12.34 -3.62 -2.82
CA ASN A 99 12.91 -3.90 -4.14
C ASN A 99 11.81 -3.69 -5.19
N ASP A 100 12.06 -4.05 -6.44
CA ASP A 100 11.13 -3.79 -7.54
C ASP A 100 9.77 -4.45 -7.38
N THR A 101 9.66 -5.47 -6.56
CA THR A 101 8.43 -6.23 -6.42
C THR A 101 7.90 -6.30 -4.99
N THR A 102 8.59 -5.70 -4.03
CA THR A 102 8.21 -5.82 -2.61
C THR A 102 8.14 -4.46 -1.94
N LEU A 103 7.03 -4.22 -1.27
CA LEU A 103 6.84 -3.04 -0.42
C LEU A 103 6.66 -3.53 1.01
N THR A 104 7.26 -2.82 1.98
CA THR A 104 7.18 -3.19 3.39
C THR A 104 6.47 -2.09 4.16
N LEU A 105 5.45 -2.46 4.93
CA LEU A 105 4.73 -1.50 5.75
C LEU A 105 5.67 -0.86 6.77
N ALA A 106 5.63 0.44 6.89
CA ALA A 106 6.49 1.20 7.78
C ALA A 106 5.70 2.29 8.51
N ASP A 107 6.33 2.90 9.51
CA ASP A 107 5.76 4.04 10.20
C ASP A 107 6.18 5.34 9.50
N ASP A 108 5.83 6.48 10.07
CA ASP A 108 6.13 7.79 9.48
C ASP A 108 7.62 8.13 9.52
N SER A 109 8.40 7.38 10.28
CA SER A 109 9.86 7.50 10.29
C SER A 109 10.53 6.55 9.32
N LEU A 110 9.74 5.83 8.53
CA LEU A 110 10.17 4.81 7.58
C LEU A 110 10.89 3.64 8.26
N GLU A 111 10.56 3.40 9.52
CA GLU A 111 11.09 2.24 10.22
C GLU A 111 10.14 1.07 10.02
N VAL A 112 10.70 -0.08 9.69
CA VAL A 112 9.92 -1.30 9.49
C VAL A 112 10.08 -2.21 10.69
N SER A 113 9.10 -3.07 10.91
CA SER A 113 9.18 -4.02 12.02
C SER A 113 10.31 -5.02 11.81
N GLU A 114 11.05 -5.30 12.86
CA GLU A 114 12.14 -6.29 12.82
C GLU A 114 11.68 -7.66 13.30
N SER A 115 10.37 -7.89 13.37
CA SER A 115 9.87 -9.19 13.80
C SER A 115 9.91 -10.21 12.67
N ASP A 116 9.70 -11.48 13.01
CA ASP A 116 9.64 -12.54 12.00
C ASP A 116 8.30 -12.57 11.27
N LEU A 117 7.40 -11.67 11.61
CA LEU A 117 6.09 -11.60 10.97
C LEU A 117 6.20 -10.91 9.61
N ASN A 118 5.29 -11.25 8.71
CA ASN A 118 5.31 -10.68 7.37
C ASN A 118 4.65 -9.31 7.33
N TYR A 119 5.43 -8.28 7.00
CA TYR A 119 4.92 -6.94 6.78
C TYR A 119 5.09 -6.51 5.33
N ASN A 120 5.32 -7.48 4.43
CA ASN A 120 5.57 -7.20 3.02
C ASN A 120 4.34 -7.46 2.17
N ILE A 121 4.14 -6.60 1.16
CA ILE A 121 3.20 -6.89 0.08
C ILE A 121 4.01 -7.02 -1.20
N ILE A 122 3.61 -7.95 -2.05
CA ILE A 122 4.38 -8.35 -3.21
C ILE A 122 3.59 -8.04 -4.48
N ARG A 123 4.28 -7.56 -5.49
CA ARG A 123 3.63 -7.24 -6.74
C ARG A 123 3.15 -8.51 -7.42
N VAL A 124 1.85 -8.56 -7.71
CA VAL A 124 1.22 -9.71 -8.35
C VAL A 124 0.79 -9.41 -9.78
N LYS A 125 0.83 -8.15 -10.19
CA LYS A 125 0.52 -7.74 -11.57
C LYS A 125 1.33 -6.54 -11.99
#